data_4cf1b093dcdc819df450073736bca4c8
#
_entry.id   4cf1b093dcdc819df450073736bca4c8
#
_cell.length_a   1.000
_cell.length_b   1.000
_cell.length_c   1.000
_cell.angle_alpha   90.00
_cell.angle_beta   90.00
_cell.angle_gamma   90.00
#
_symmetry.space_group_name_H-M   'P 1'
#
loop_
_entity.id
_entity.type
_entity.pdbx_description
1 polymer ?
#
loop_
_entity_poly.entity_id
_entity_poly.type
_entity_poly.pdbx_seq_one_letter_code
_entity_poly.pdbx_strand_id
1 'polypeptide(L)'
;METTKYGRNIVSIKCTDGDQFLLLSDLHFDHPKCRRDLLQEHIEKAINVGAKILINGDFFCIMQGKYDKRASKDDIRPEHQGGNYFDLVVNEAVEWWAKYADHLLFVGYGNHGTAVSKRHEIDLTERFVSLLNYKTGAKVLNGGYAGWIVFTVSRPRWSVINSRWKVAYAL
;
A
#
# COMPACT_ATOMS: atom_id res chain seq x y z
N MET A 1 5.56 14.64 -8.11
CA MET A 1 6.47 14.01 -7.13
C MET A 1 7.23 12.89 -7.79
N GLU A 2 8.51 12.70 -7.44
CA GLU A 2 9.35 11.61 -7.94
C GLU A 2 9.68 10.70 -6.76
N THR A 3 9.51 9.38 -6.95
CA THR A 3 9.82 8.36 -5.94
C THR A 3 10.98 7.50 -6.44
N THR A 4 11.91 7.19 -5.55
CA THR A 4 13.06 6.34 -5.87
C THR A 4 13.32 5.40 -4.68
N LYS A 5 13.54 4.11 -5.00
CA LYS A 5 13.91 3.12 -3.98
C LYS A 5 15.43 2.94 -3.96
N TYR A 6 16.05 3.12 -2.81
CA TYR A 6 17.48 2.88 -2.58
C TYR A 6 17.66 1.62 -1.75
N GLY A 7 18.02 0.50 -2.40
CA GLY A 7 18.15 -0.78 -1.73
C GLY A 7 16.82 -1.34 -1.21
N ARG A 8 16.87 -2.16 -0.15
CA ARG A 8 15.68 -2.85 0.36
C ARG A 8 14.72 -1.96 1.16
N ASN A 9 15.26 -1.03 1.93
CA ASN A 9 14.54 -0.42 3.05
C ASN A 9 14.56 1.11 3.04
N ILE A 10 14.93 1.75 1.93
CA ILE A 10 14.96 3.20 1.83
C ILE A 10 14.20 3.65 0.58
N VAL A 11 13.17 4.44 0.79
CA VAL A 11 12.42 5.11 -0.27
C VAL A 11 12.67 6.62 -0.14
N SER A 12 12.99 7.28 -1.25
CA SER A 12 13.08 8.73 -1.32
C SER A 12 11.89 9.29 -2.07
N ILE A 13 11.29 10.31 -1.53
CA ILE A 13 10.20 11.07 -2.14
C ILE A 13 10.66 12.52 -2.29
N LYS A 14 10.78 12.98 -3.54
CA LYS A 14 11.02 14.39 -3.83
C LYS A 14 9.67 15.10 -3.90
N CYS A 15 9.48 16.08 -3.05
CA CYS A 15 8.26 16.87 -2.94
C CYS A 15 8.57 18.36 -2.80
N THR A 16 7.54 19.19 -2.88
CA THR A 16 7.61 20.63 -2.68
C THR A 16 6.98 21.01 -1.35
N ASP A 17 7.29 22.19 -0.86
CA ASP A 17 6.66 22.72 0.34
C ASP A 17 5.15 22.88 0.11
N GLY A 18 4.33 22.34 1.03
CA GLY A 18 2.88 22.30 0.91
C GLY A 18 2.30 21.01 0.31
N ASP A 19 3.12 20.11 -0.24
CA ASP A 19 2.64 18.80 -0.68
C ASP A 19 2.07 17.99 0.50
N GLN A 20 0.94 17.35 0.28
CA GLN A 20 0.20 16.61 1.30
C GLN A 20 0.26 15.10 1.06
N PHE A 21 0.18 14.33 2.15
CA PHE A 21 0.20 12.88 2.12
C PHE A 21 -0.91 12.30 2.99
N LEU A 22 -1.68 11.37 2.43
CA LEU A 22 -2.57 10.50 3.19
C LEU A 22 -1.79 9.28 3.64
N LEU A 23 -1.66 9.11 4.95
CA LEU A 23 -1.02 7.93 5.55
C LEU A 23 -2.10 6.95 5.98
N LEU A 24 -2.02 5.73 5.47
CA LEU A 24 -2.95 4.63 5.75
C LEU A 24 -2.17 3.43 6.31
N SER A 25 -2.80 2.68 7.19
CA SER A 25 -2.32 1.36 7.63
C SER A 25 -3.50 0.46 7.98
N ASP A 26 -3.23 -0.83 8.13
CA ASP A 26 -4.18 -1.82 8.65
C ASP A 26 -5.52 -1.83 7.90
N LEU A 27 -5.46 -1.78 6.59
CA LEU A 27 -6.66 -1.72 5.75
C LEU A 27 -7.44 -3.02 5.78
N HIS A 28 -6.75 -4.17 5.87
CA HIS A 28 -7.37 -5.48 5.77
C HIS A 28 -8.38 -5.54 4.62
N PHE A 29 -7.96 -5.09 3.44
CA PHE A 29 -8.81 -4.73 2.32
C PHE A 29 -9.74 -5.87 1.87
N ASP A 30 -9.27 -7.11 1.94
CA ASP A 30 -10.01 -8.32 1.59
C ASP A 30 -10.98 -8.78 2.70
N HIS A 31 -10.91 -8.22 3.91
CA HIS A 31 -11.77 -8.62 5.01
C HIS A 31 -13.21 -8.09 4.83
N PRO A 32 -14.26 -8.89 5.12
CA PRO A 32 -15.66 -8.44 5.02
C PRO A 32 -15.99 -7.19 5.83
N LYS A 33 -15.32 -7.00 6.96
CA LYS A 33 -15.51 -5.84 7.86
C LYS A 33 -14.72 -4.60 7.44
N CYS A 34 -13.90 -4.68 6.37
CA CYS A 34 -13.21 -3.50 5.87
C CYS A 34 -14.23 -2.45 5.37
N ARG A 35 -14.17 -1.26 5.94
CA ARG A 35 -15.03 -0.13 5.57
C ARG A 35 -14.49 0.54 4.30
N ARG A 36 -14.65 -0.15 3.17
CA ARG A 36 -14.21 0.35 1.85
C ARG A 36 -14.90 1.65 1.44
N ASP A 37 -16.11 1.87 1.92
CA ASP A 37 -16.87 3.12 1.76
C ASP A 37 -16.13 4.30 2.40
N LEU A 38 -15.74 4.16 3.65
CA LEU A 38 -14.98 5.16 4.39
C LEU A 38 -13.57 5.35 3.80
N LEU A 39 -12.91 4.25 3.43
CA LEU A 39 -11.61 4.30 2.77
C LEU A 39 -11.69 5.10 1.47
N GLN A 40 -12.70 4.85 0.65
CA GLN A 40 -12.93 5.58 -0.59
C GLN A 40 -13.14 7.09 -0.33
N GLU A 41 -13.97 7.43 0.64
CA GLU A 41 -14.22 8.82 1.04
C GLU A 41 -12.93 9.55 1.43
N HIS A 42 -12.08 8.89 2.25
CA HIS A 42 -10.80 9.47 2.68
C HIS A 42 -9.82 9.65 1.51
N ILE A 43 -9.74 8.66 0.62
CA ILE A 43 -8.89 8.73 -0.57
C ILE A 43 -9.36 9.87 -1.49
N GLU A 44 -10.66 9.96 -1.78
CA GLU A 44 -11.20 10.98 -2.66
C GLU A 44 -11.01 12.39 -2.08
N LYS A 45 -11.19 12.57 -0.77
CA LYS A 45 -10.85 13.83 -0.08
C LYS A 45 -9.37 14.18 -0.22
N ALA A 46 -8.48 13.22 -0.05
CA ALA A 46 -7.05 13.42 -0.19
C ALA A 46 -6.66 13.80 -1.63
N ILE A 47 -7.23 13.10 -2.62
CA ILE A 47 -7.00 13.38 -4.04
C ILE A 47 -7.48 14.78 -4.42
N ASN A 48 -8.63 15.22 -3.90
CA ASN A 48 -9.18 16.54 -4.17
C ASN A 48 -8.27 17.70 -3.72
N VAL A 49 -7.40 17.46 -2.73
CA VAL A 49 -6.37 18.44 -2.31
C VAL A 49 -5.00 18.14 -2.90
N GLY A 50 -4.91 17.21 -3.86
CA GLY A 50 -3.66 16.85 -4.54
C GLY A 50 -2.73 15.95 -3.73
N ALA A 51 -3.19 15.37 -2.62
CA ALA A 51 -2.38 14.52 -1.77
C ALA A 51 -1.98 13.22 -2.47
N LYS A 52 -0.84 12.68 -2.06
CA LYS A 52 -0.37 11.34 -2.41
C LYS A 52 -0.60 10.37 -1.27
N ILE A 53 -0.71 9.08 -1.58
CA ILE A 53 -1.09 8.03 -0.65
C ILE A 53 0.11 7.16 -0.32
N LEU A 54 0.31 6.89 0.96
CA LEU A 54 1.30 5.97 1.49
C LEU A 54 0.58 4.95 2.38
N ILE A 55 0.74 3.66 2.11
CA ILE A 55 0.14 2.58 2.89
C ILE A 55 1.24 1.86 3.66
N ASN A 56 1.18 1.93 5.00
CA ASN A 56 2.19 1.36 5.87
C ASN A 56 1.74 0.01 6.43
N GLY A 57 1.62 -0.98 5.55
CA GLY A 57 1.39 -2.37 5.97
C GLY A 57 -0.05 -2.78 6.23
N ASP A 58 -0.19 -4.06 6.48
CA ASP A 58 -1.45 -4.82 6.61
C ASP A 58 -2.54 -4.39 5.61
N PHE A 59 -2.09 -4.25 4.35
CA PHE A 59 -2.97 -3.96 3.24
C PHE A 59 -4.02 -5.07 3.09
N PHE A 60 -3.58 -6.32 3.15
CA PHE A 60 -4.44 -7.51 3.13
C PHE A 60 -4.57 -8.14 4.51
N CYS A 61 -5.72 -8.75 4.79
CA CYS A 61 -5.93 -9.65 5.91
C CYS A 61 -5.37 -11.05 5.63
N ILE A 62 -5.78 -11.66 4.53
CA ILE A 62 -5.30 -12.95 3.97
C ILE A 62 -5.05 -14.09 4.98
N MET A 63 -5.78 -14.11 6.07
CA MET A 63 -5.66 -15.15 7.12
C MET A 63 -6.52 -16.39 6.83
N GLN A 64 -6.98 -16.56 5.57
CA GLN A 64 -7.90 -17.62 5.16
C GLN A 64 -7.25 -18.72 4.33
N GLY A 65 -5.91 -18.72 4.28
CA GLY A 65 -5.16 -19.77 3.60
C GLY A 65 -5.38 -21.14 4.24
N LYS A 66 -5.36 -22.20 3.43
CA LYS A 66 -5.64 -23.60 3.80
C LYS A 66 -4.92 -24.07 5.08
N TYR A 67 -3.76 -23.51 5.39
CA TYR A 67 -2.92 -23.89 6.53
C TYR A 67 -2.92 -22.86 7.67
N ASP A 68 -3.74 -21.81 7.60
CA ASP A 68 -3.87 -20.88 8.72
C ASP A 68 -4.89 -21.41 9.73
N LYS A 69 -4.44 -21.65 10.95
CA LYS A 69 -5.30 -22.14 12.04
C LYS A 69 -6.41 -21.16 12.44
N ARG A 70 -6.30 -19.91 12.00
CA ARG A 70 -7.28 -18.84 12.25
C ARG A 70 -8.29 -18.70 11.11
N ALA A 71 -8.14 -19.53 10.06
CA ALA A 71 -9.01 -19.46 8.89
C ALA A 71 -10.47 -19.71 9.28
N SER A 72 -11.34 -18.77 8.92
CA SER A 72 -12.79 -18.85 9.07
C SER A 72 -13.46 -18.55 7.75
N LYS A 73 -14.35 -19.40 7.31
CA LYS A 73 -15.10 -19.17 6.06
C LYS A 73 -16.02 -17.95 6.15
N ASP A 74 -16.43 -17.57 7.35
CA ASP A 74 -17.29 -16.41 7.60
C ASP A 74 -16.53 -15.09 7.44
N ASP A 75 -15.20 -15.13 7.48
CA ASP A 75 -14.32 -13.98 7.30
C ASP A 75 -13.79 -13.85 5.85
N ILE A 76 -14.36 -14.62 4.92
CA ILE A 76 -14.07 -14.52 3.48
C ILE A 76 -15.23 -13.83 2.80
N ARG A 77 -14.95 -12.80 1.99
CA ARG A 77 -15.96 -12.17 1.15
C ARG A 77 -16.55 -13.19 0.17
N PRO A 78 -17.85 -13.13 -0.13
CA PRO A 78 -18.48 -14.05 -1.09
C PRO A 78 -17.74 -14.12 -2.43
N GLU A 79 -17.27 -12.98 -2.93
CA GLU A 79 -16.52 -12.85 -4.17
C GLU A 79 -15.14 -13.52 -4.16
N HIS A 80 -14.60 -13.82 -2.96
CA HIS A 80 -13.31 -14.49 -2.78
C HIS A 80 -13.44 -15.98 -2.47
N GLN A 81 -14.65 -16.50 -2.39
CA GLN A 81 -14.88 -17.93 -2.13
C GLN A 81 -14.54 -18.76 -3.37
N GLY A 82 -13.43 -19.48 -3.32
CA GLY A 82 -12.98 -20.33 -4.43
C GLY A 82 -11.66 -21.03 -4.14
N GLY A 83 -11.27 -21.94 -5.03
CA GLY A 83 -9.98 -22.66 -4.93
C GLY A 83 -8.73 -21.80 -5.18
N ASN A 84 -8.93 -20.61 -5.73
CA ASN A 84 -7.90 -19.63 -6.09
C ASN A 84 -8.00 -18.34 -5.25
N TYR A 85 -8.31 -18.46 -3.98
CA TYR A 85 -8.56 -17.36 -3.05
C TYR A 85 -7.56 -16.19 -3.16
N PHE A 86 -6.25 -16.48 -3.15
CA PHE A 86 -5.23 -15.43 -3.24
C PHE A 86 -5.27 -14.65 -4.56
N ASP A 87 -5.57 -15.34 -5.65
CA ASP A 87 -5.71 -14.68 -6.96
C ASP A 87 -6.92 -13.76 -7.00
N LEU A 88 -8.05 -14.21 -6.46
CA LEU A 88 -9.28 -13.42 -6.39
C LEU A 88 -9.06 -12.15 -5.57
N VAL A 89 -8.45 -12.27 -4.40
CA VAL A 89 -8.14 -11.13 -3.51
C VAL A 89 -7.23 -10.10 -4.20
N VAL A 90 -6.14 -10.56 -4.81
CA VAL A 90 -5.20 -9.66 -5.47
C VAL A 90 -5.84 -8.99 -6.69
N ASN A 91 -6.54 -9.76 -7.52
CA ASN A 91 -7.16 -9.20 -8.73
C ASN A 91 -8.24 -8.17 -8.39
N GLU A 92 -9.09 -8.44 -7.41
CA GLU A 92 -10.10 -7.48 -6.95
C GLU A 92 -9.45 -6.20 -6.41
N ALA A 93 -8.40 -6.33 -5.61
CA ALA A 93 -7.66 -5.18 -5.12
C ALA A 93 -7.06 -4.35 -6.25
N VAL A 94 -6.47 -4.98 -7.27
CA VAL A 94 -5.92 -4.30 -8.45
C VAL A 94 -7.02 -3.54 -9.19
N GLU A 95 -8.20 -4.16 -9.42
CA GLU A 95 -9.32 -3.51 -10.08
C GLU A 95 -9.80 -2.27 -9.30
N TRP A 96 -9.96 -2.41 -7.99
CA TRP A 96 -10.45 -1.33 -7.14
C TRP A 96 -9.47 -0.16 -7.02
N TRP A 97 -8.16 -0.48 -6.88
CA TRP A 97 -7.11 0.53 -6.69
C TRP A 97 -6.63 1.17 -8.01
N ALA A 98 -6.97 0.59 -9.16
CA ALA A 98 -6.51 1.08 -10.47
C ALA A 98 -6.84 2.57 -10.69
N LYS A 99 -8.02 3.02 -10.28
CA LYS A 99 -8.44 4.43 -10.40
C LYS A 99 -7.65 5.41 -9.51
N TYR A 100 -6.95 4.89 -8.50
CA TYR A 100 -6.15 5.68 -7.55
C TYR A 100 -4.63 5.49 -7.72
N ALA A 101 -4.21 4.66 -8.66
CA ALA A 101 -2.83 4.21 -8.80
C ALA A 101 -1.83 5.38 -8.98
N ASP A 102 -2.21 6.43 -9.69
CA ASP A 102 -1.37 7.63 -9.89
C ASP A 102 -1.14 8.45 -8.60
N HIS A 103 -1.97 8.23 -7.60
CA HIS A 103 -1.84 8.87 -6.29
C HIS A 103 -1.14 7.96 -5.26
N LEU A 104 -1.11 6.66 -5.48
CA LEU A 104 -0.46 5.70 -4.59
C LEU A 104 1.05 5.64 -4.86
N LEU A 105 1.86 6.03 -3.89
CA LEU A 105 3.32 6.03 -4.03
C LEU A 105 3.97 4.78 -3.47
N PHE A 106 3.39 4.19 -2.41
CA PHE A 106 4.08 3.22 -1.59
C PHE A 106 3.11 2.27 -0.88
N VAL A 107 3.45 0.99 -0.83
CA VAL A 107 2.77 -0.03 -0.02
C VAL A 107 3.80 -0.82 0.77
N GLY A 108 3.75 -0.76 2.08
CA GLY A 108 4.58 -1.54 3.00
C GLY A 108 3.99 -2.91 3.30
N TYR A 109 4.83 -3.82 3.80
CA TYR A 109 4.37 -5.11 4.32
C TYR A 109 3.83 -4.96 5.73
N GLY A 110 2.86 -5.80 6.07
CA GLY A 110 2.42 -6.04 7.41
C GLY A 110 2.76 -7.44 7.90
N ASN A 111 2.44 -7.72 9.15
CA ASN A 111 2.63 -9.04 9.74
C ASN A 111 1.73 -10.10 9.06
N HIS A 112 0.58 -9.74 8.54
CA HIS A 112 -0.31 -10.63 7.80
C HIS A 112 0.33 -11.10 6.49
N GLY A 113 0.81 -10.16 5.66
CA GLY A 113 1.50 -10.47 4.39
C GLY A 113 2.76 -11.31 4.58
N THR A 114 3.56 -11.00 5.60
CA THR A 114 4.76 -11.78 5.93
C THR A 114 4.43 -13.17 6.43
N ALA A 115 3.31 -13.38 7.12
CA ALA A 115 2.87 -14.71 7.53
C ALA A 115 2.51 -15.59 6.33
N VAL A 116 1.85 -15.01 5.30
CA VAL A 116 1.55 -15.70 4.05
C VAL A 116 2.81 -16.05 3.29
N SER A 117 3.74 -15.10 3.13
CA SER A 117 5.01 -15.35 2.44
C SER A 117 5.79 -16.48 3.08
N LYS A 118 5.81 -16.57 4.42
CA LYS A 118 6.51 -17.66 5.13
C LYS A 118 5.82 -19.01 5.00
N ARG A 119 4.50 -19.07 4.84
CA ARG A 119 3.73 -20.31 4.80
C ARG A 119 3.50 -20.84 3.39
N HIS A 120 3.39 -19.94 2.42
CA HIS A 120 2.97 -20.27 1.06
C HIS A 120 4.00 -19.87 0.00
N GLU A 121 5.13 -19.25 0.41
CA GLU A 121 6.18 -18.76 -0.49
C GLU A 121 5.68 -17.78 -1.54
N ILE A 122 4.60 -17.06 -1.22
CA ILE A 122 3.94 -16.09 -2.11
C ILE A 122 3.95 -14.71 -1.46
N ASP A 123 4.47 -13.73 -2.17
CA ASP A 123 4.42 -12.32 -1.78
C ASP A 123 3.22 -11.63 -2.46
N LEU A 124 2.11 -11.53 -1.73
CA LEU A 124 0.88 -10.94 -2.26
C LEU A 124 0.95 -9.41 -2.36
N THR A 125 1.74 -8.75 -1.52
CA THR A 125 1.93 -7.29 -1.60
C THR A 125 2.75 -6.94 -2.85
N GLU A 126 3.85 -7.67 -3.10
CA GLU A 126 4.63 -7.49 -4.33
C GLU A 126 3.79 -7.79 -5.57
N ARG A 127 3.01 -8.88 -5.53
CA ARG A 127 2.13 -9.25 -6.63
C ARG A 127 1.09 -8.18 -6.92
N PHE A 128 0.45 -7.63 -5.88
CA PHE A 128 -0.49 -6.52 -6.02
C PHE A 128 0.17 -5.30 -6.66
N VAL A 129 1.32 -4.86 -6.13
CA VAL A 129 2.05 -3.69 -6.63
C VAL A 129 2.47 -3.88 -8.09
N SER A 130 3.02 -5.05 -8.42
CA SER A 130 3.47 -5.37 -9.77
C SER A 130 2.32 -5.40 -10.77
N LEU A 131 1.19 -6.04 -10.43
CA LEU A 131 0.01 -6.09 -11.30
C LEU A 131 -0.66 -4.73 -11.45
N LEU A 132 -0.74 -3.94 -10.37
CA LEU A 132 -1.28 -2.59 -10.42
C LEU A 132 -0.44 -1.69 -11.35
N ASN A 133 0.88 -1.72 -11.20
CA ASN A 133 1.79 -0.98 -12.07
C ASN A 133 1.68 -1.43 -13.52
N TYR A 134 1.62 -2.74 -13.77
CA TYR A 134 1.46 -3.27 -15.12
C TYR A 134 0.15 -2.80 -15.78
N LYS A 135 -0.95 -2.86 -15.03
CA LYS A 135 -2.27 -2.47 -15.53
C LYS A 135 -2.41 -0.98 -15.80
N THR A 136 -1.83 -0.13 -14.93
CA THR A 136 -2.09 1.31 -14.94
C THR A 136 -0.94 2.15 -15.49
N GLY A 137 0.27 1.59 -15.59
CA GLY A 137 1.48 2.36 -15.89
C GLY A 137 2.02 3.17 -14.70
N ALA A 138 1.39 3.08 -13.53
CA ALA A 138 1.85 3.74 -12.31
C ALA A 138 3.21 3.20 -11.85
N LYS A 139 3.82 3.89 -10.86
CA LYS A 139 5.13 3.54 -10.31
C LYS A 139 5.04 3.38 -8.78
N VAL A 140 4.06 2.60 -8.34
CA VAL A 140 3.89 2.27 -6.93
C VAL A 140 5.09 1.46 -6.46
N LEU A 141 5.63 1.80 -5.29
CA LEU A 141 6.77 1.10 -4.70
C LEU A 141 6.34 0.11 -3.62
N ASN A 142 6.96 -1.06 -3.63
CA ASN A 142 6.91 -1.98 -2.50
C ASN A 142 7.99 -1.59 -1.48
N GLY A 143 7.58 -1.27 -0.27
CA GLY A 143 8.45 -0.76 0.81
C GLY A 143 9.11 -1.83 1.67
N GLY A 144 8.64 -3.06 1.61
CA GLY A 144 9.08 -4.10 2.54
C GLY A 144 8.43 -3.95 3.93
N TYR A 145 8.98 -4.68 4.93
CA TYR A 145 8.40 -4.76 6.28
C TYR A 145 8.76 -3.58 7.18
N ALA A 146 9.97 -3.07 7.07
CA ALA A 146 10.45 -1.93 7.85
C ALA A 146 11.50 -1.15 7.06
N GLY A 147 11.53 0.16 7.24
CA GLY A 147 12.49 0.98 6.54
C GLY A 147 12.35 2.48 6.80
N TRP A 148 12.80 3.26 5.85
CA TRP A 148 12.85 4.72 5.93
C TRP A 148 12.23 5.34 4.68
N ILE A 149 11.35 6.30 4.87
CA ILE A 149 10.93 7.22 3.83
C ILE A 149 11.66 8.54 4.05
N VAL A 150 12.44 8.95 3.05
CA VAL A 150 13.18 10.20 3.06
C VAL A 150 12.46 11.21 2.19
N PHE A 151 11.84 12.19 2.81
CA PHE A 151 11.24 13.31 2.08
C PHE A 151 12.34 14.35 1.80
N THR A 152 12.56 14.65 0.52
CA THR A 152 13.41 15.75 0.09
C THR A 152 12.50 16.87 -0.38
N VAL A 153 12.37 17.90 0.46
CA VAL A 153 11.46 19.03 0.22
C VAL A 153 12.21 20.14 -0.48
N SER A 154 11.77 20.52 -1.69
CA SER A 154 12.22 21.74 -2.35
C SER A 154 11.31 22.91 -1.99
N ARG A 155 11.90 24.05 -1.71
CA ARG A 155 11.19 25.31 -1.47
C ARG A 155 11.38 26.26 -2.65
N PRO A 156 10.44 27.19 -2.89
CA PRO A 156 10.65 28.27 -3.86
C PRO A 156 11.94 29.02 -3.58
N ARG A 157 12.57 29.57 -4.60
CA ARG A 157 13.91 30.21 -4.56
C ARG A 157 14.18 31.24 -3.47
N TRP A 158 13.19 31.66 -2.72
CA TRP A 158 13.29 32.65 -1.63
C TRP A 158 13.67 32.06 -0.26
N SER A 159 13.69 30.74 -0.12
CA SER A 159 14.06 30.06 1.13
C SER A 159 15.35 29.27 0.95
N VAL A 160 16.36 29.62 1.75
CA VAL A 160 17.72 29.04 1.69
C VAL A 160 17.82 27.64 2.30
N ILE A 161 16.73 27.03 2.76
CA ILE A 161 16.78 25.78 3.52
C ILE A 161 16.10 24.65 2.75
N ASN A 162 16.92 23.69 2.26
CA ASN A 162 16.45 22.36 1.89
C ASN A 162 16.32 21.52 3.17
N SER A 163 15.11 21.11 3.52
CA SER A 163 14.89 20.22 4.67
C SER A 163 14.72 18.78 4.19
N ARG A 164 15.37 17.86 4.90
CA ARG A 164 15.18 16.42 4.75
C ARG A 164 14.48 15.88 5.97
N TRP A 165 13.37 15.20 5.77
CA TRP A 165 12.66 14.48 6.81
C TRP A 165 12.83 12.98 6.60
N LYS A 166 13.13 12.28 7.69
CA LYS A 166 13.18 10.82 7.69
C LYS A 166 12.02 10.32 8.54
N VAL A 167 11.19 9.48 7.95
CA VAL A 167 10.13 8.77 8.67
C VAL A 167 10.50 7.31 8.69
N ALA A 168 10.67 6.75 9.89
CA ALA A 168 10.78 5.31 10.07
C ALA A 168 9.38 4.71 9.99
N TYR A 169 9.28 3.56 9.37
CA TYR A 169 8.07 2.75 9.37
C TYR A 169 8.41 1.32 9.74
N ALA A 170 7.58 0.72 10.56
CA ALA A 170 7.61 -0.69 10.94
C ALA A 170 6.21 -1.09 11.42
N LEU A 171 5.88 -2.36 11.27
CA LEU A 171 4.68 -3.01 11.79
C LEU A 171 5.03 -4.25 12.62
#